data_1d09c51d7055a0826fbf31f6ffd7f856
#
_entry.id   1d09c51d7055a0826fbf31f6ffd7f856
#
_cell.length_a   1.000
_cell.length_b   1.000
_cell.length_c   1.000
_cell.angle_alpha   90.00
_cell.angle_beta   90.00
_cell.angle_gamma   90.00
#
_symmetry.space_group_name_H-M   'P 1'
#
loop_
_entity.id
_entity.type
_entity.pdbx_description
1 polymer ?
#
loop_
_entity_poly.entity_id
_entity_poly.type
_entity_poly.pdbx_seq_one_letter_code
_entity_poly.pdbx_strand_id
1 'polypeptide(L)'
;IASHDLQEPLRKIIAFSQLLEQDLGGELCEPARKDLYYIVDAAGRMRKLVQDLLAYSRAGRGAMTWEEVSLNECADQALDAIAIRIEETSAQISRDPLPTVHGDRTLLVQLYQNLIGNAIKFVRDRRPEIHLTAEVQAGEWILGVRDNGIGIAPQYRQQIFGPFQRLHSRSEYDGTGVGLAICQTTVERHGGKIWVESEPDVGSQFKFTLPRDCAQITERTQPAAMASH
;
A
#
# COMPACT_ATOMS: atom_id res chain seq x y z
N ILE A 1 1.52 -15.23 -16.80
CA ILE A 1 1.06 -16.63 -16.74
C ILE A 1 1.05 -17.11 -15.28
N ALA A 2 2.16 -17.05 -14.54
CA ALA A 2 2.22 -17.52 -13.15
C ALA A 2 1.21 -16.87 -12.17
N SER A 3 0.77 -15.66 -12.42
CA SER A 3 -0.17 -14.90 -11.56
C SER A 3 -1.57 -15.49 -11.54
N HIS A 4 -2.10 -15.81 -12.70
CA HIS A 4 -3.43 -16.40 -12.89
C HIS A 4 -3.46 -17.83 -12.31
N ASP A 5 -2.39 -18.59 -12.56
CA ASP A 5 -2.28 -19.99 -12.17
C ASP A 5 -2.20 -20.18 -10.64
N LEU A 6 -1.70 -19.17 -9.92
CA LEU A 6 -1.70 -19.16 -8.46
C LEU A 6 -3.03 -18.68 -7.84
N GLN A 7 -3.76 -17.80 -8.52
CA GLN A 7 -5.00 -17.24 -8.00
C GLN A 7 -6.22 -18.14 -8.26
N GLU A 8 -6.24 -18.88 -9.38
CA GLU A 8 -7.35 -19.71 -9.78
C GLU A 8 -7.70 -20.80 -8.75
N PRO A 9 -6.73 -21.62 -8.25
CA PRO A 9 -7.03 -22.64 -7.24
C PRO A 9 -7.58 -22.04 -5.94
N LEU A 10 -7.07 -20.91 -5.50
CA LEU A 10 -7.56 -20.24 -4.29
C LEU A 10 -8.99 -19.72 -4.48
N ARG A 11 -9.32 -19.20 -5.65
CA ARG A 11 -10.69 -18.80 -5.98
C ARG A 11 -11.66 -20.00 -5.95
N LYS A 12 -11.23 -21.17 -6.47
CA LYS A 12 -12.02 -22.40 -6.44
C LYS A 12 -12.24 -22.88 -5.01
N ILE A 13 -11.23 -22.89 -4.15
CA ILE A 13 -11.36 -23.26 -2.74
C ILE A 13 -12.41 -22.38 -2.05
N ILE A 14 -12.33 -21.06 -2.21
CA ILE A 14 -13.30 -20.13 -1.62
C ILE A 14 -14.71 -20.41 -2.15
N ALA A 15 -14.88 -20.51 -3.48
CA ALA A 15 -16.18 -20.71 -4.11
C ALA A 15 -16.83 -22.03 -3.68
N PHE A 16 -16.11 -23.14 -3.72
CA PHE A 16 -16.65 -24.45 -3.31
C PHE A 16 -16.92 -24.53 -1.83
N SER A 17 -16.11 -23.91 -0.97
CA SER A 17 -16.41 -23.85 0.47
C SER A 17 -17.69 -23.06 0.76
N GLN A 18 -17.92 -21.95 0.04
CA GLN A 18 -19.14 -21.15 0.17
C GLN A 18 -20.38 -21.91 -0.37
N LEU A 19 -20.25 -22.65 -1.49
CA LEU A 19 -21.32 -23.50 -2.01
C LEU A 19 -21.68 -24.61 -1.01
N LEU A 20 -20.67 -25.27 -0.41
CA LEU A 20 -20.88 -26.29 0.62
C LEU A 20 -21.65 -25.72 1.83
N GLU A 21 -21.34 -24.50 2.25
CA GLU A 21 -22.05 -23.82 3.32
C GLU A 21 -23.52 -23.49 2.93
N GLN A 22 -23.77 -23.10 1.66
CA GLN A 22 -25.11 -22.86 1.15
C GLN A 22 -25.92 -24.16 0.99
N ASP A 23 -25.31 -25.19 0.40
CA ASP A 23 -26.00 -26.46 0.09
C ASP A 23 -26.36 -27.26 1.36
N LEU A 24 -25.48 -27.25 2.35
CA LEU A 24 -25.70 -27.96 3.62
C LEU A 24 -26.45 -27.11 4.66
N GLY A 25 -26.50 -25.79 4.51
CA GLY A 25 -27.30 -24.86 5.29
C GLY A 25 -27.35 -25.13 6.79
N GLY A 26 -28.55 -25.42 7.28
CA GLY A 26 -28.80 -25.77 8.71
C GLY A 26 -28.33 -27.15 9.15
N GLU A 27 -27.90 -28.02 8.24
CA GLU A 27 -27.45 -29.38 8.55
C GLU A 27 -25.97 -29.43 9.01
N LEU A 28 -25.22 -28.35 8.79
CA LEU A 28 -23.84 -28.25 9.27
C LEU A 28 -23.80 -28.14 10.79
N CYS A 29 -23.11 -29.10 11.44
CA CYS A 29 -22.79 -28.97 12.85
C CYS A 29 -21.81 -27.79 13.08
N GLU A 30 -21.85 -27.19 14.27
CA GLU A 30 -21.01 -26.05 14.63
C GLU A 30 -19.51 -26.28 14.37
N PRO A 31 -18.89 -27.43 14.65
CA PRO A 31 -17.49 -27.68 14.30
C PRO A 31 -17.23 -27.59 12.80
N ALA A 32 -18.08 -28.16 11.95
CA ALA A 32 -17.91 -28.15 10.50
C ALA A 32 -18.07 -26.72 9.92
N ARG A 33 -18.99 -25.92 10.45
CA ARG A 33 -19.15 -24.52 10.08
C ARG A 33 -17.90 -23.70 10.42
N LYS A 34 -17.34 -23.93 11.59
CA LYS A 34 -16.10 -23.30 12.04
C LYS A 34 -14.91 -23.70 11.16
N ASP A 35 -14.80 -24.94 10.77
CA ASP A 35 -13.75 -25.43 9.88
C ASP A 35 -13.86 -24.80 8.48
N LEU A 36 -15.07 -24.72 7.90
CA LEU A 36 -15.31 -24.03 6.64
C LEU A 36 -14.92 -22.54 6.73
N TYR A 37 -15.29 -21.86 7.80
CA TYR A 37 -14.88 -20.48 8.03
C TYR A 37 -13.34 -20.32 8.00
N TYR A 38 -12.61 -21.20 8.69
CA TYR A 38 -11.15 -21.16 8.69
C TYR A 38 -10.55 -21.45 7.31
N ILE A 39 -11.15 -22.33 6.53
CA ILE A 39 -10.70 -22.64 5.16
C ILE A 39 -10.89 -21.42 4.26
N VAL A 40 -12.06 -20.80 4.27
CA VAL A 40 -12.36 -19.60 3.47
C VAL A 40 -11.44 -18.43 3.85
N ASP A 41 -11.27 -18.19 5.16
CA ASP A 41 -10.42 -17.16 5.68
C ASP A 41 -8.93 -17.38 5.28
N ALA A 42 -8.43 -18.62 5.43
CA ALA A 42 -7.06 -18.96 5.03
C ALA A 42 -6.84 -18.81 3.51
N ALA A 43 -7.78 -19.26 2.69
CA ALA A 43 -7.72 -19.13 1.24
C ALA A 43 -7.80 -17.64 0.79
N GLY A 44 -8.65 -16.86 1.45
CA GLY A 44 -8.74 -15.40 1.25
C GLY A 44 -7.41 -14.68 1.53
N ARG A 45 -6.77 -15.04 2.65
CA ARG A 45 -5.44 -14.52 3.01
C ARG A 45 -4.37 -14.91 1.99
N MET A 46 -4.33 -16.18 1.56
CA MET A 46 -3.36 -16.61 0.54
C MET A 46 -3.56 -15.86 -0.77
N ARG A 47 -4.82 -15.66 -1.20
CA ARG A 47 -5.14 -14.87 -2.39
C ARG A 47 -4.58 -13.45 -2.28
N LYS A 48 -4.75 -12.78 -1.12
CA LYS A 48 -4.22 -11.44 -0.89
C LYS A 48 -2.69 -11.41 -0.90
N LEU A 49 -2.03 -12.38 -0.27
CA LEU A 49 -0.57 -12.49 -0.30
C LEU A 49 -0.03 -12.65 -1.72
N VAL A 50 -0.66 -13.50 -2.54
CA VAL A 50 -0.30 -13.69 -3.94
C VAL A 50 -0.49 -12.39 -4.73
N GLN A 51 -1.60 -11.67 -4.54
CA GLN A 51 -1.86 -10.39 -5.19
C GLN A 51 -0.80 -9.35 -4.83
N ASP A 52 -0.49 -9.22 -3.54
CA ASP A 52 0.49 -8.25 -3.05
C ASP A 52 1.92 -8.59 -3.52
N LEU A 53 2.28 -9.88 -3.56
CA LEU A 53 3.56 -10.32 -4.11
C LEU A 53 3.71 -9.99 -5.60
N LEU A 54 2.63 -10.19 -6.36
CA LEU A 54 2.60 -9.86 -7.80
C LEU A 54 2.66 -8.34 -8.03
N ALA A 55 1.96 -7.56 -7.19
CA ALA A 55 2.04 -6.10 -7.22
C ALA A 55 3.46 -5.62 -6.91
N TYR A 56 4.10 -6.21 -5.89
CA TYR A 56 5.50 -5.92 -5.55
C TYR A 56 6.47 -6.27 -6.68
N SER A 57 6.30 -7.46 -7.29
CA SER A 57 7.11 -7.88 -8.44
C SER A 57 6.95 -6.96 -9.65
N ARG A 58 5.71 -6.51 -9.94
CA ARG A 58 5.42 -5.56 -11.03
C ARG A 58 5.99 -4.17 -10.71
N ALA A 59 5.81 -3.69 -9.48
CA ALA A 59 6.40 -2.44 -9.05
C ALA A 59 7.92 -2.44 -9.18
N GLY A 60 8.61 -3.59 -8.98
CA GLY A 60 10.06 -3.70 -9.07
C GLY A 60 10.61 -3.92 -10.49
N ARG A 61 9.89 -4.60 -11.36
CA ARG A 61 10.43 -5.11 -12.65
C ARG A 61 9.63 -4.73 -13.89
N GLY A 62 8.39 -4.28 -13.75
CA GLY A 62 7.54 -3.88 -14.88
C GLY A 62 8.15 -2.69 -15.64
N ALA A 63 7.91 -2.57 -16.95
CA ALA A 63 8.18 -1.32 -17.65
C ALA A 63 7.32 -0.20 -17.04
N MET A 64 7.89 0.99 -16.83
CA MET A 64 7.14 2.17 -16.38
C MET A 64 6.54 2.89 -17.58
N THR A 65 5.30 3.31 -17.43
CA THR A 65 4.65 4.19 -18.39
C THR A 65 4.80 5.62 -17.90
N TRP A 66 5.78 6.33 -18.45
CA TRP A 66 6.08 7.70 -18.06
C TRP A 66 5.14 8.69 -18.75
N GLU A 67 4.40 9.45 -17.96
CA GLU A 67 3.48 10.49 -18.43
C GLU A 67 3.42 11.66 -17.45
N GLU A 68 2.81 12.80 -17.85
CA GLU A 68 2.45 13.86 -16.91
C GLU A 68 1.25 13.41 -16.07
N VAL A 69 1.44 13.32 -14.74
CA VAL A 69 0.46 12.78 -13.80
C VAL A 69 0.09 13.84 -12.77
N SER A 70 -1.18 14.20 -12.71
CA SER A 70 -1.73 14.99 -11.61
C SER A 70 -1.82 14.14 -10.35
N LEU A 71 -1.08 14.50 -9.31
CA LEU A 71 -1.15 13.79 -8.03
C LEU A 71 -2.48 14.04 -7.29
N ASN A 72 -3.20 15.13 -7.59
CA ASN A 72 -4.57 15.31 -7.12
C ASN A 72 -5.48 14.21 -7.65
N GLU A 73 -5.42 13.90 -8.96
CA GLU A 73 -6.22 12.82 -9.56
C GLU A 73 -5.80 11.44 -9.04
N CYS A 74 -4.51 11.21 -8.78
CA CYS A 74 -4.04 9.98 -8.16
C CYS A 74 -4.60 9.79 -6.76
N ALA A 75 -4.61 10.87 -5.96
CA ALA A 75 -5.19 10.86 -4.62
C ALA A 75 -6.70 10.60 -4.68
N ASP A 76 -7.45 11.23 -5.60
CA ASP A 76 -8.88 11.01 -5.78
C ASP A 76 -9.17 9.55 -6.14
N GLN A 77 -8.47 8.97 -7.11
CA GLN A 77 -8.62 7.57 -7.48
C GLN A 77 -8.27 6.61 -6.32
N ALA A 78 -7.26 6.96 -5.52
CA ALA A 78 -6.90 6.19 -4.34
C ALA A 78 -8.01 6.23 -3.28
N LEU A 79 -8.61 7.40 -3.05
CA LEU A 79 -9.73 7.58 -2.11
C LEU A 79 -10.98 6.84 -2.57
N ASP A 80 -11.33 6.92 -3.85
CA ASP A 80 -12.47 6.19 -4.42
C ASP A 80 -12.33 4.68 -4.22
N ALA A 81 -11.13 4.13 -4.42
CA ALA A 81 -10.87 2.71 -4.25
C ALA A 81 -11.01 2.21 -2.80
N ILE A 82 -10.97 3.11 -1.82
CA ILE A 82 -11.10 2.78 -0.38
C ILE A 82 -12.30 3.49 0.27
N ALA A 83 -13.25 4.00 -0.53
CA ALA A 83 -14.39 4.80 -0.07
C ALA A 83 -15.21 4.11 1.03
N ILE A 84 -15.50 2.81 0.87
CA ILE A 84 -16.22 2.02 1.88
C ILE A 84 -15.52 2.08 3.24
N ARG A 85 -14.19 1.91 3.26
CA ARG A 85 -13.42 1.97 4.52
C ARG A 85 -13.42 3.37 5.12
N ILE A 86 -13.39 4.41 4.30
CA ILE A 86 -13.50 5.80 4.75
C ILE A 86 -14.85 6.04 5.44
N GLU A 87 -15.94 5.54 4.86
CA GLU A 87 -17.28 5.63 5.42
C GLU A 87 -17.40 4.85 6.74
N GLU A 88 -16.99 3.58 6.76
CA GLU A 88 -17.04 2.71 7.94
C GLU A 88 -16.27 3.30 9.14
N THR A 89 -15.12 3.93 8.90
CA THR A 89 -14.29 4.53 9.95
C THR A 89 -14.61 6.00 10.20
N SER A 90 -15.45 6.61 9.37
CA SER A 90 -15.73 8.05 9.37
C SER A 90 -14.46 8.89 9.25
N ALA A 91 -13.44 8.42 8.52
CA ALA A 91 -12.14 9.08 8.41
C ALA A 91 -12.28 10.49 7.81
N GLN A 92 -11.54 11.44 8.39
CA GLN A 92 -11.39 12.79 7.85
C GLN A 92 -10.13 12.90 7.01
N ILE A 93 -10.30 13.32 5.75
CA ILE A 93 -9.19 13.45 4.82
C ILE A 93 -9.14 14.88 4.29
N SER A 94 -7.97 15.49 4.39
CA SER A 94 -7.67 16.81 3.87
C SER A 94 -6.38 16.76 3.06
N ARG A 95 -6.15 17.74 2.20
CA ARG A 95 -4.92 17.81 1.41
C ARG A 95 -4.52 19.23 1.06
N ASP A 96 -3.20 19.43 0.93
CA ASP A 96 -2.63 20.57 0.23
C ASP A 96 -2.87 20.43 -1.29
N PRO A 97 -2.74 21.49 -2.08
CA PRO A 97 -2.66 21.38 -3.54
C PRO A 97 -1.48 20.48 -3.95
N LEU A 98 -1.78 19.32 -4.55
CA LEU A 98 -0.75 18.38 -4.99
C LEU A 98 -0.28 18.73 -6.40
N PRO A 99 1.01 18.55 -6.71
CA PRO A 99 1.59 18.92 -8.01
C PRO A 99 1.22 17.92 -9.12
N THR A 100 1.52 18.32 -10.36
CA THR A 100 1.71 17.44 -11.49
C THR A 100 3.19 17.03 -11.55
N VAL A 101 3.45 15.75 -11.77
CA VAL A 101 4.79 15.17 -11.86
C VAL A 101 4.90 14.25 -13.07
N HIS A 102 6.11 13.97 -13.52
CA HIS A 102 6.34 12.95 -14.55
C HIS A 102 6.53 11.59 -13.88
N GLY A 103 5.67 10.61 -14.20
CA GLY A 103 5.69 9.32 -13.52
C GLY A 103 4.71 8.30 -14.09
N ASP A 104 4.62 7.15 -13.44
CA ASP A 104 3.66 6.10 -13.75
C ASP A 104 2.41 6.26 -12.88
N ARG A 105 1.29 6.63 -13.51
CA ARG A 105 -0.01 6.88 -12.84
C ARG A 105 -0.44 5.70 -11.99
N THR A 106 -0.33 4.48 -12.50
CA THR A 106 -0.80 3.28 -11.80
C THR A 106 -0.02 3.05 -10.51
N LEU A 107 1.30 3.22 -10.56
CA LEU A 107 2.17 3.07 -9.39
C LEU A 107 1.94 4.19 -8.36
N LEU A 108 1.72 5.43 -8.82
CA LEU A 108 1.45 6.57 -7.94
C LEU A 108 0.07 6.48 -7.27
N VAL A 109 -0.96 6.01 -7.96
CA VAL A 109 -2.27 5.70 -7.35
C VAL A 109 -2.10 4.62 -6.28
N GLN A 110 -1.38 3.54 -6.58
CA GLN A 110 -1.13 2.46 -5.62
C GLN A 110 -0.32 2.94 -4.40
N LEU A 111 0.62 3.85 -4.59
CA LEU A 111 1.37 4.49 -3.50
C LEU A 111 0.42 5.19 -2.53
N TYR A 112 -0.47 6.07 -3.03
CA TYR A 112 -1.45 6.75 -2.19
C TYR A 112 -2.43 5.76 -1.53
N GLN A 113 -2.94 4.77 -2.25
CA GLN A 113 -3.82 3.73 -1.68
C GLN A 113 -3.16 3.01 -0.48
N ASN A 114 -1.90 2.64 -0.60
CA ASN A 114 -1.17 1.96 0.47
C ASN A 114 -0.94 2.88 1.67
N LEU A 115 -0.51 4.12 1.45
CA LEU A 115 -0.23 5.06 2.53
C LEU A 115 -1.51 5.50 3.25
N ILE A 116 -2.56 5.89 2.50
CA ILE A 116 -3.85 6.30 3.08
C ILE A 116 -4.53 5.11 3.76
N GLY A 117 -4.51 3.94 3.11
CA GLY A 117 -5.05 2.71 3.69
C GLY A 117 -4.38 2.33 5.02
N ASN A 118 -3.07 2.53 5.16
CA ASN A 118 -2.36 2.36 6.42
C ASN A 118 -2.76 3.42 7.45
N ALA A 119 -2.88 4.68 7.04
CA ALA A 119 -3.28 5.78 7.92
C ALA A 119 -4.68 5.56 8.52
N ILE A 120 -5.64 5.02 7.76
CA ILE A 120 -6.97 4.65 8.28
C ILE A 120 -6.89 3.44 9.22
N LYS A 121 -6.05 2.46 8.87
CA LYS A 121 -6.00 1.17 9.55
C LYS A 121 -5.36 1.23 10.92
N PHE A 122 -4.27 2.00 11.08
CA PHE A 122 -3.47 2.02 12.30
C PHE A 122 -3.87 3.14 13.26
N VAL A 123 -5.17 3.30 13.45
CA VAL A 123 -5.75 4.22 14.45
C VAL A 123 -6.47 3.40 15.52
N ARG A 124 -6.38 3.82 16.78
CA ARG A 124 -7.05 3.18 17.93
C ARG A 124 -7.87 4.23 18.68
N ASP A 125 -9.11 3.87 19.02
CA ASP A 125 -10.02 4.63 19.90
C ASP A 125 -10.24 6.11 19.54
N ARG A 126 -10.00 6.47 18.28
CA ARG A 126 -10.26 7.82 17.74
C ARG A 126 -10.59 7.77 16.25
N ARG A 127 -11.17 8.85 15.76
CA ARG A 127 -11.46 9.02 14.35
C ARG A 127 -10.14 9.17 13.57
N PRO A 128 -9.94 8.47 12.43
CA PRO A 128 -8.78 8.70 11.59
C PRO A 128 -8.81 10.12 10.98
N GLU A 129 -7.73 10.86 11.18
CA GLU A 129 -7.49 12.18 10.58
C GLU A 129 -6.24 12.09 9.72
N ILE A 130 -6.41 12.35 8.41
CA ILE A 130 -5.35 12.15 7.42
C ILE A 130 -5.18 13.44 6.64
N HIS A 131 -3.92 13.86 6.49
CA HIS A 131 -3.58 15.03 5.69
C HIS A 131 -2.50 14.71 4.68
N LEU A 132 -2.80 14.95 3.38
CA LEU A 132 -1.83 14.80 2.30
C LEU A 132 -1.04 16.10 2.17
N THR A 133 0.29 16.02 2.30
CA THR A 133 1.17 17.20 2.30
C THR A 133 1.95 17.30 1.00
N ALA A 134 2.23 18.54 0.57
CA ALA A 134 3.10 18.85 -0.56
C ALA A 134 3.94 20.08 -0.27
N GLU A 135 5.26 19.93 -0.31
CA GLU A 135 6.24 21.00 -0.10
C GLU A 135 7.30 20.93 -1.18
N VAL A 136 7.96 22.06 -1.44
CA VAL A 136 9.12 22.13 -2.34
C VAL A 136 10.37 22.38 -1.52
N GLN A 137 11.35 21.51 -1.63
CA GLN A 137 12.66 21.69 -0.99
C GLN A 137 13.79 21.28 -1.95
N ALA A 138 14.80 22.12 -2.08
CA ALA A 138 16.02 21.84 -2.87
C ALA A 138 15.75 21.36 -4.32
N GLY A 139 14.65 21.84 -4.95
CA GLY A 139 14.32 21.49 -6.34
C GLY A 139 13.57 20.17 -6.50
N GLU A 140 13.22 19.49 -5.40
CA GLU A 140 12.38 18.28 -5.39
C GLU A 140 11.04 18.57 -4.72
N TRP A 141 10.02 17.79 -5.06
CA TRP A 141 8.79 17.72 -4.29
C TRP A 141 8.99 16.81 -3.08
N ILE A 142 8.68 17.31 -1.89
CA ILE A 142 8.48 16.50 -0.69
C ILE A 142 6.98 16.34 -0.49
N LEU A 143 6.51 15.13 -0.69
CA LEU A 143 5.11 14.75 -0.59
C LEU A 143 4.94 13.84 0.63
N GLY A 144 3.74 13.80 1.20
CA GLY A 144 3.53 12.93 2.35
C GLY A 144 2.07 12.65 2.69
N VAL A 145 1.91 11.70 3.58
CA VAL A 145 0.65 11.33 4.22
C VAL A 145 0.88 11.36 5.72
N ARG A 146 0.22 12.29 6.40
CA ARG A 146 0.24 12.45 7.86
C ARG A 146 -1.03 11.86 8.43
N ASP A 147 -0.90 11.12 9.53
CA ASP A 147 -2.00 10.51 10.26
C ASP A 147 -1.90 10.80 11.77
N ASN A 148 -3.01 10.62 12.46
CA ASN A 148 -3.12 10.64 13.92
C ASN A 148 -3.13 9.24 14.52
N GLY A 149 -2.50 8.25 13.89
CA GLY A 149 -2.50 6.84 14.30
C GLY A 149 -1.70 6.53 15.55
N ILE A 150 -1.45 5.23 15.75
CA ILE A 150 -0.71 4.71 16.92
C ILE A 150 0.78 5.05 16.90
N GLY A 151 1.29 5.59 15.80
CA GLY A 151 2.70 5.89 15.63
C GLY A 151 3.61 4.67 15.53
N ILE A 152 4.91 4.93 15.34
CA ILE A 152 5.94 3.90 15.09
C ILE A 152 7.15 4.22 15.95
N ALA A 153 7.58 3.26 16.78
CA ALA A 153 8.76 3.41 17.60
C ALA A 153 10.04 3.56 16.75
N PRO A 154 11.02 4.37 17.17
CA PRO A 154 12.20 4.73 16.38
C PRO A 154 12.95 3.53 15.80
N GLN A 155 13.09 2.45 16.54
CA GLN A 155 13.82 1.25 16.12
C GLN A 155 13.19 0.53 14.92
N TYR A 156 11.92 0.76 14.64
CA TYR A 156 11.20 0.08 13.55
C TYR A 156 11.07 0.93 12.27
N ARG A 157 11.41 2.24 12.32
CA ARG A 157 11.16 3.18 11.21
C ARG A 157 11.83 2.77 9.88
N GLN A 158 12.96 2.10 9.92
CA GLN A 158 13.61 1.56 8.72
C GLN A 158 13.07 0.19 8.34
N GLN A 159 12.81 -0.65 9.33
CA GLN A 159 12.39 -2.03 9.11
C GLN A 159 11.02 -2.16 8.43
N ILE A 160 10.10 -1.22 8.67
CA ILE A 160 8.73 -1.28 8.13
C ILE A 160 8.63 -1.25 6.61
N PHE A 161 9.65 -0.80 5.91
CA PHE A 161 9.71 -0.80 4.44
C PHE A 161 10.16 -2.15 3.85
N GLY A 162 10.67 -3.07 4.67
CA GLY A 162 11.01 -4.41 4.23
C GLY A 162 9.77 -5.23 3.84
N PRO A 163 9.88 -6.12 2.82
CA PRO A 163 8.77 -6.98 2.44
C PRO A 163 8.41 -7.93 3.59
N PHE A 164 7.09 -8.17 3.77
CA PHE A 164 6.52 -9.03 4.83
C PHE A 164 6.80 -8.57 6.27
N GLN A 165 7.27 -7.35 6.47
CA GLN A 165 7.50 -6.79 7.81
C GLN A 165 6.17 -6.34 8.44
N ARG A 166 5.96 -6.74 9.69
CA ARG A 166 4.79 -6.38 10.49
C ARG A 166 5.21 -6.10 11.93
N LEU A 167 4.68 -5.03 12.52
CA LEU A 167 4.96 -4.65 13.91
C LEU A 167 3.88 -5.15 14.86
N HIS A 168 2.67 -5.41 14.36
CA HIS A 168 1.51 -5.84 15.14
C HIS A 168 1.06 -7.23 14.71
N SER A 169 0.41 -7.94 15.65
CA SER A 169 -0.16 -9.26 15.39
C SER A 169 -1.31 -9.20 14.37
N ARG A 170 -1.63 -10.35 13.76
CA ARG A 170 -2.77 -10.43 12.83
C ARG A 170 -4.11 -10.21 13.51
N SER A 171 -4.20 -10.53 14.80
CA SER A 171 -5.42 -10.32 15.59
C SER A 171 -5.72 -8.86 15.87
N GLU A 172 -4.70 -7.98 15.78
CA GLU A 172 -4.88 -6.54 16.00
C GLU A 172 -5.12 -5.79 14.69
N TYR A 173 -4.32 -6.07 13.66
CA TYR A 173 -4.41 -5.38 12.37
C TYR A 173 -4.21 -6.34 11.20
N ASP A 174 -5.16 -6.38 10.28
CA ASP A 174 -5.06 -7.19 9.07
C ASP A 174 -3.98 -6.66 8.10
N GLY A 175 -3.42 -7.51 7.26
CA GLY A 175 -2.47 -7.11 6.20
C GLY A 175 -1.34 -8.10 5.98
N THR A 176 -0.69 -7.97 4.83
CA THR A 176 0.37 -8.86 4.34
C THR A 176 1.78 -8.38 4.67
N GLY A 177 1.95 -7.10 5.01
CA GLY A 177 3.26 -6.48 5.24
C GLY A 177 4.03 -6.15 3.95
N VAL A 178 3.37 -6.11 2.79
CA VAL A 178 4.02 -5.81 1.49
C VAL A 178 3.75 -4.37 1.04
N GLY A 179 2.69 -3.73 1.52
CA GLY A 179 2.27 -2.42 1.03
C GLY A 179 3.34 -1.33 1.12
N LEU A 180 4.07 -1.21 2.23
CA LEU A 180 5.15 -0.21 2.38
C LEU A 180 6.38 -0.56 1.53
N ALA A 181 6.67 -1.84 1.31
CA ALA A 181 7.73 -2.26 0.38
C ALA A 181 7.39 -1.88 -1.07
N ILE A 182 6.11 -1.98 -1.48
CA ILE A 182 5.63 -1.46 -2.77
C ILE A 182 5.82 0.06 -2.84
N CYS A 183 5.48 0.79 -1.76
CA CYS A 183 5.68 2.25 -1.71
C CYS A 183 7.15 2.61 -1.91
N GLN A 184 8.06 1.95 -1.21
CA GLN A 184 9.50 2.18 -1.35
C GLN A 184 9.98 1.92 -2.77
N THR A 185 9.67 0.75 -3.33
CA THR A 185 10.05 0.40 -4.70
C THR A 185 9.48 1.38 -5.73
N THR A 186 8.23 1.81 -5.56
CA THR A 186 7.60 2.81 -6.43
C THR A 186 8.35 4.13 -6.39
N VAL A 187 8.63 4.66 -5.21
CA VAL A 187 9.32 5.95 -5.04
C VAL A 187 10.77 5.87 -5.57
N GLU A 188 11.50 4.81 -5.26
CA GLU A 188 12.87 4.60 -5.75
C GLU A 188 12.92 4.55 -7.28
N ARG A 189 11.97 3.91 -7.93
CA ARG A 189 11.88 3.86 -9.40
C ARG A 189 11.53 5.22 -10.03
N HIS A 190 10.87 6.09 -9.31
CA HIS A 190 10.66 7.47 -9.71
C HIS A 190 11.85 8.40 -9.37
N GLY A 191 12.98 7.83 -8.90
CA GLY A 191 14.19 8.57 -8.55
C GLY A 191 14.14 9.28 -7.20
N GLY A 192 13.13 8.99 -6.38
CA GLY A 192 12.93 9.57 -5.06
C GLY A 192 13.41 8.70 -3.90
N LYS A 193 13.08 9.16 -2.68
CA LYS A 193 13.32 8.44 -1.40
C LYS A 193 12.05 8.51 -0.58
N ILE A 194 11.78 7.47 0.23
CA ILE A 194 10.68 7.42 1.18
C ILE A 194 11.21 7.21 2.60
N TRP A 195 10.62 7.88 3.57
CA TRP A 195 10.91 7.72 5.00
C TRP A 195 9.67 8.00 5.85
N VAL A 196 9.77 7.80 7.16
CA VAL A 196 8.71 8.10 8.11
C VAL A 196 9.25 8.94 9.28
N GLU A 197 8.49 9.96 9.63
CA GLU A 197 8.59 10.71 10.89
C GLU A 197 7.40 10.30 11.74
N SER A 198 7.63 9.79 12.93
CA SER A 198 6.56 9.21 13.74
C SER A 198 6.91 9.20 15.21
N GLU A 199 5.91 9.37 16.05
CA GLU A 199 6.02 9.28 17.49
C GLU A 199 4.91 8.37 18.01
N PRO A 200 5.22 7.37 18.87
CA PRO A 200 4.23 6.49 19.47
C PRO A 200 3.06 7.26 20.10
N ASP A 201 1.84 6.82 19.85
CA ASP A 201 0.55 7.38 20.31
C ASP A 201 0.22 8.80 19.82
N VAL A 202 1.09 9.43 19.04
CA VAL A 202 0.87 10.74 18.42
C VAL A 202 0.39 10.59 16.98
N GLY A 203 1.11 9.78 16.18
CA GLY A 203 0.82 9.52 14.78
C GLY A 203 2.07 9.34 13.94
N SER A 204 1.89 9.30 12.62
CA SER A 204 2.99 9.16 11.67
C SER A 204 2.83 10.14 10.51
N GLN A 205 3.95 10.51 9.92
CA GLN A 205 4.01 11.18 8.64
C GLN A 205 4.96 10.40 7.73
N PHE A 206 4.40 9.69 6.77
CA PHE A 206 5.15 9.09 5.68
C PHE A 206 5.47 10.16 4.66
N LYS A 207 6.75 10.36 4.37
CA LYS A 207 7.25 11.37 3.43
C LYS A 207 8.00 10.70 2.29
N PHE A 208 7.87 11.25 1.10
CA PHE A 208 8.64 10.80 -0.06
C PHE A 208 8.98 11.95 -0.98
N THR A 209 10.10 11.82 -1.72
CA THR A 209 10.48 12.81 -2.72
C THR A 209 10.12 12.34 -4.11
N LEU A 210 9.80 13.28 -5.00
CA LEU A 210 9.75 13.08 -6.44
C LEU A 210 10.49 14.23 -7.14
N PRO A 211 11.23 13.95 -8.24
CA PRO A 211 11.88 15.00 -9.04
C PRO A 211 10.87 15.98 -9.62
N ARG A 212 11.21 17.27 -9.67
CA ARG A 212 10.40 18.29 -10.34
C ARG A 212 10.55 18.27 -11.86
N ASP A 213 11.75 18.00 -12.33
CA ASP A 213 12.11 18.07 -13.76
C ASP A 213 12.48 16.70 -14.31
N CYS A 214 11.99 16.39 -15.52
CA CYS A 214 12.31 15.15 -16.24
C CYS A 214 13.81 14.95 -16.46
N ALA A 215 14.61 16.02 -16.54
CA ALA A 215 16.06 15.95 -16.73
C ALA A 215 16.78 15.26 -15.57
N GLN A 216 16.27 15.37 -14.34
CA GLN A 216 16.88 14.75 -13.15
C GLN A 216 16.66 13.24 -13.09
N ILE A 217 15.67 12.70 -13.80
CA ILE A 217 15.36 11.26 -13.81
C ILE A 217 16.40 10.51 -14.64
N THR A 218 16.86 11.11 -15.75
CA THR A 218 17.79 10.46 -16.69
C THR A 218 19.20 10.29 -16.10
N GLU A 219 19.64 11.20 -15.25
CA GLU A 219 20.96 11.13 -14.61
C GLU A 219 21.04 10.09 -13.47
N ARG A 220 19.93 9.84 -12.77
CA ARG A 220 19.87 8.92 -11.62
C ARG A 220 19.58 7.47 -12.00
N THR A 221 19.04 7.22 -13.19
CA THR A 221 18.71 5.85 -13.68
C THR A 221 19.81 5.22 -14.55
N GLN A 222 20.86 5.96 -14.92
CA GLN A 222 22.00 5.32 -15.57
C GLN A 222 22.88 4.61 -14.52
N PRO A 223 23.04 3.27 -14.59
CA PRO A 223 24.06 2.60 -13.80
C PRO A 223 25.43 3.16 -14.23
N ALA A 224 26.29 3.45 -13.27
CA ALA A 224 27.66 3.86 -13.50
C ALA A 224 28.35 2.85 -14.46
N ALA A 225 28.31 3.17 -15.75
CA ALA A 225 28.97 2.39 -16.76
C ALA A 225 30.47 2.73 -16.69
N MET A 226 31.21 1.77 -16.16
CA MET A 226 32.60 1.45 -16.46
C MET A 226 33.57 2.63 -16.63
N ALA A 227 34.21 3.02 -15.53
CA ALA A 227 35.58 3.53 -15.60
C ALA A 227 36.53 2.33 -15.48
N SER A 228 36.82 1.71 -16.61
CA SER A 228 37.93 0.80 -16.79
C SER A 228 38.90 1.47 -17.73
N HIS A 229 40.01 1.92 -17.19
CA HIS A 229 41.29 2.04 -17.91
C HIS A 229 42.39 1.67 -16.94
#